data_eb1bd25b22a450c684d880125ae5d28e
#
_entry.id   eb1bd25b22a450c684d880125ae5d28e
#
_cell.length_a   1.000
_cell.length_b   1.000
_cell.length_c   1.000
_cell.angle_alpha   90.00
_cell.angle_beta   90.00
_cell.angle_gamma   90.00
#
_symmetry.space_group_name_H-M   'P 1'
#
loop_
_entity.id
_entity.type
_entity.pdbx_description
1 polymer ?
#
loop_
_entity_poly.entity_id
_entity_poly.type
_entity_poly.pdbx_seq_one_letter_code
_entity_poly.pdbx_strand_id
1 'polypeptide(L)'
;MKNEFNNLMTKRGWELLCRWTLILTIGLFLSCEKDILDLKPTEAYSNEAIWQDEALIEAYANYAYKTLPWGFQRLSYRIMPYANMTDESSSRGSLSTIGLINTGNQSPAFSGPMNVWTTNGRNYWDPISQANRFLVNIEVSPIEKQDFKDKLIGEMKTLRAYSYFMLISHYGGVPLITTPFSLDDDFNVTRNSYDEVMSFVLTELDEAIEILPLVNEPAGRITKGAAMSMKSRALLYNASLLNNPENDQQKWQNAADAAKAVIDLNAYILADDYKNLFTEEGGYSTKEIIWGRPQNVDIEIETILERRLFPNGWAGYAGSHPLQNLVKHFETTNGLQPEDDPDFDPQNPYVNRDPRFYATILYDGAPFKERTVETFLPGGLDTADGINSPWNASETGYYYRKFIDEDVCGCSGDASGNSAPTWIYFRYAEVLLNYAEASYMVGDEATAREYINMVRSRPSVDMPDVTETGNALFERIVNERRIELVFEEHRFFDVRRWKIAEEVLTKPRLRMVINKDPATGDRTFTEEEFQPAGFNEWNYLAPIPQEVIDQNSEIQQNPGY
;
A
#
# COMPACT_ATOMS: atom_id res chain seq x y z
N MET A 1 66.15 -39.44 57.99
CA MET A 1 64.81 -38.86 57.88
C MET A 1 64.39 -38.75 56.41
N LYS A 2 64.35 -39.83 55.68
CA LYS A 2 63.86 -39.85 54.28
C LYS A 2 63.23 -41.18 53.83
N ASN A 3 63.00 -42.10 54.76
CA ASN A 3 62.53 -43.45 54.48
C ASN A 3 61.24 -43.86 55.23
N GLU A 4 60.54 -43.01 55.87
CA GLU A 4 59.29 -43.31 56.62
C GLU A 4 58.00 -42.68 56.06
N PHE A 5 58.11 -41.90 54.99
CA PHE A 5 56.89 -41.30 54.42
C PHE A 5 56.29 -42.10 53.22
N ASN A 6 56.91 -43.15 52.79
CA ASN A 6 56.46 -43.91 51.62
C ASN A 6 55.65 -45.17 51.92
N ASN A 7 55.30 -45.46 53.21
CA ASN A 7 54.60 -46.70 53.57
C ASN A 7 53.17 -46.45 54.16
N LEU A 8 52.58 -45.25 54.01
CA LEU A 8 51.24 -44.93 54.54
C LEU A 8 50.16 -44.81 53.45
N MET A 9 50.49 -45.10 52.23
CA MET A 9 49.50 -45.38 51.18
C MET A 9 49.22 -46.85 51.08
N THR A 10 48.68 -47.43 52.14
CA THR A 10 48.27 -48.81 52.21
C THR A 10 47.12 -49.05 51.18
N LYS A 11 47.09 -50.32 50.70
CA LYS A 11 46.01 -50.81 49.79
C LYS A 11 44.60 -50.33 50.21
N ARG A 12 44.36 -50.10 51.51
CA ARG A 12 43.10 -49.57 52.05
C ARG A 12 42.78 -48.10 51.69
N GLY A 13 43.80 -47.28 51.55
CA GLY A 13 43.62 -45.89 51.12
C GLY A 13 43.18 -45.80 49.63
N TRP A 14 43.75 -46.64 48.80
CA TRP A 14 43.38 -46.72 47.39
C TRP A 14 41.99 -47.34 47.20
N GLU A 15 41.60 -48.32 47.97
CA GLU A 15 40.26 -48.93 47.96
C GLU A 15 39.18 -47.93 48.45
N LEU A 16 39.47 -47.10 49.42
CA LEU A 16 38.58 -46.01 49.88
C LEU A 16 38.46 -44.92 48.83
N LEU A 17 39.55 -44.47 48.21
CA LEU A 17 39.54 -43.48 47.14
C LEU A 17 38.73 -43.96 45.91
N CYS A 18 38.97 -45.23 45.50
CA CYS A 18 38.20 -45.84 44.40
C CYS A 18 36.71 -46.02 44.74
N ARG A 19 36.35 -46.32 46.01
CA ARG A 19 34.96 -46.38 46.43
C ARG A 19 34.26 -44.99 46.47
N TRP A 20 34.96 -43.96 46.92
CA TRP A 20 34.43 -42.60 46.93
C TRP A 20 34.34 -42.01 45.51
N THR A 21 35.27 -42.28 44.63
CA THR A 21 35.16 -41.90 43.19
C THR A 21 34.05 -42.66 42.48
N LEU A 22 33.84 -43.93 42.77
CA LEU A 22 32.73 -44.71 42.19
C LEU A 22 31.37 -44.22 42.68
N ILE A 23 31.24 -43.87 43.97
CA ILE A 23 29.99 -43.27 44.54
C ILE A 23 29.74 -41.87 43.97
N LEU A 24 30.79 -41.05 43.75
CA LEU A 24 30.66 -39.72 43.14
C LEU A 24 30.29 -39.82 41.65
N THR A 25 30.82 -40.80 40.92
CA THR A 25 30.43 -41.03 39.51
C THR A 25 29.03 -41.59 39.38
N ILE A 26 28.58 -42.48 40.27
CA ILE A 26 27.20 -43.00 40.26
C ILE A 26 26.20 -41.90 40.67
N GLY A 27 26.59 -41.00 41.58
CA GLY A 27 25.77 -39.81 41.95
C GLY A 27 25.59 -38.81 40.80
N LEU A 28 26.54 -38.71 39.87
CA LEU A 28 26.46 -37.86 38.68
C LEU A 28 25.57 -38.44 37.56
N PHE A 29 25.29 -39.74 37.56
CA PHE A 29 24.40 -40.38 36.58
C PHE A 29 22.93 -40.48 37.05
N LEU A 30 22.61 -40.13 38.30
CA LEU A 30 21.24 -40.12 38.80
C LEU A 30 20.56 -38.76 38.78
N SER A 31 21.25 -37.73 38.29
CA SER A 31 20.67 -36.39 38.14
C SER A 31 20.28 -36.09 36.68
N CYS A 32 19.64 -37.03 36.02
CA CYS A 32 18.82 -36.71 34.85
C CYS A 32 17.36 -36.59 35.32
N GLU A 33 17.00 -35.50 35.91
CA GLU A 33 15.59 -35.10 35.97
C GLU A 33 15.10 -34.87 34.54
N LYS A 34 14.07 -35.63 34.16
CA LYS A 34 13.39 -35.50 32.87
C LYS A 34 12.80 -34.11 32.64
N ASP A 35 12.73 -33.31 33.68
CA ASP A 35 12.06 -31.98 33.66
C ASP A 35 12.93 -30.85 33.09
N ILE A 36 14.24 -31.04 32.86
CA ILE A 36 15.11 -29.99 32.27
C ILE A 36 14.86 -29.79 30.77
N LEU A 37 14.29 -30.79 30.09
CA LEU A 37 13.91 -30.69 28.66
C LEU A 37 12.47 -30.24 28.47
N ASP A 38 11.65 -30.17 29.52
CA ASP A 38 10.28 -29.71 29.52
C ASP A 38 10.11 -28.27 30.06
N LEU A 39 11.19 -27.49 30.11
CA LEU A 39 11.07 -26.06 30.39
C LEU A 39 10.35 -25.41 29.23
N LYS A 40 9.04 -25.24 29.37
CA LYS A 40 8.28 -24.33 28.49
C LYS A 40 8.95 -22.96 28.61
N PRO A 41 9.24 -22.29 27.49
CA PRO A 41 9.79 -20.95 27.52
C PRO A 41 8.88 -20.07 28.40
N THR A 42 9.39 -19.54 29.50
CA THR A 42 8.63 -18.69 30.44
C THR A 42 8.23 -17.36 29.82
N GLU A 43 8.75 -17.05 28.64
CA GLU A 43 8.52 -15.81 27.88
C GLU A 43 7.67 -16.01 26.61
N ALA A 44 7.22 -17.24 26.30
CA ALA A 44 6.37 -17.51 25.15
C ALA A 44 5.17 -18.36 25.55
N TYR A 45 3.98 -17.93 25.17
CA TYR A 45 2.77 -18.74 25.31
C TYR A 45 2.86 -19.98 24.43
N SER A 46 2.42 -21.15 24.93
CA SER A 46 2.29 -22.33 24.06
C SER A 46 1.17 -22.07 23.05
N ASN A 47 1.26 -22.76 21.89
CA ASN A 47 0.24 -22.61 20.86
C ASN A 47 -1.17 -22.92 21.41
N GLU A 48 -1.30 -23.94 22.25
CA GLU A 48 -2.58 -24.31 22.87
C GLU A 48 -3.12 -23.24 23.82
N ALA A 49 -2.23 -22.54 24.54
CA ALA A 49 -2.62 -21.50 25.51
C ALA A 49 -3.24 -20.27 24.82
N ILE A 50 -2.76 -19.93 23.62
CA ILE A 50 -3.29 -18.80 22.85
C ILE A 50 -4.79 -18.98 22.60
N TRP A 51 -5.21 -20.17 22.19
CA TRP A 51 -6.60 -20.41 21.75
C TRP A 51 -7.60 -20.64 22.89
N GLN A 52 -7.14 -20.57 24.14
CA GLN A 52 -7.96 -20.71 25.36
C GLN A 52 -8.26 -19.36 26.05
N ASP A 53 -7.68 -18.25 25.56
CA ASP A 53 -7.80 -16.94 26.17
C ASP A 53 -8.18 -15.88 25.13
N GLU A 54 -9.29 -15.16 25.36
CA GLU A 54 -9.81 -14.15 24.42
C GLU A 54 -8.78 -13.05 24.13
N ALA A 55 -8.04 -12.59 25.14
CA ALA A 55 -7.05 -11.51 24.95
C ALA A 55 -5.86 -11.99 24.10
N LEU A 56 -5.43 -13.24 24.26
CA LEU A 56 -4.36 -13.83 23.46
C LEU A 56 -4.82 -14.08 22.01
N ILE A 57 -6.06 -14.54 21.81
CA ILE A 57 -6.66 -14.68 20.47
C ILE A 57 -6.73 -13.32 19.78
N GLU A 58 -7.18 -12.28 20.48
CA GLU A 58 -7.23 -10.92 19.91
C GLU A 58 -5.83 -10.36 19.62
N ALA A 59 -4.86 -10.61 20.49
CA ALA A 59 -3.46 -10.24 20.24
C ALA A 59 -2.89 -10.94 18.99
N TYR A 60 -3.25 -12.21 18.78
CA TYR A 60 -2.87 -12.93 17.54
C TYR A 60 -3.51 -12.29 16.31
N ALA A 61 -4.80 -11.97 16.36
CA ALA A 61 -5.48 -11.26 15.29
C ALA A 61 -4.81 -9.91 14.99
N ASN A 62 -4.45 -9.14 16.02
CA ASN A 62 -3.72 -7.88 15.86
C ASN A 62 -2.35 -8.08 15.19
N TYR A 63 -1.66 -9.19 15.49
CA TYR A 63 -0.42 -9.54 14.81
C TYR A 63 -0.64 -9.82 13.32
N ALA A 64 -1.75 -10.46 12.93
CA ALA A 64 -2.08 -10.66 11.52
C ALA A 64 -2.24 -9.33 10.76
N TYR A 65 -2.89 -8.32 11.36
CA TYR A 65 -2.92 -6.97 10.78
C TYR A 65 -1.52 -6.35 10.58
N LYS A 66 -0.62 -6.57 11.55
CA LYS A 66 0.75 -6.06 11.45
C LYS A 66 1.54 -6.65 10.28
N THR A 67 1.19 -7.85 9.83
CA THR A 67 1.85 -8.49 8.68
C THR A 67 1.42 -7.93 7.32
N LEU A 68 0.32 -7.15 7.26
CA LEU A 68 -0.05 -6.45 6.02
C LEU A 68 1.07 -5.51 5.58
N PRO A 69 1.37 -5.47 4.29
CA PRO A 69 2.29 -4.47 3.73
C PRO A 69 1.88 -3.06 4.10
N TRP A 70 2.87 -2.24 4.38
CA TRP A 70 2.65 -0.85 4.74
C TRP A 70 2.10 -0.05 3.57
N GLY A 71 1.09 0.77 3.84
CA GLY A 71 0.49 1.60 2.83
C GLY A 71 1.44 2.61 2.22
N PHE A 72 2.10 3.42 3.03
CA PHE A 72 3.09 4.39 2.53
C PHE A 72 4.36 3.77 1.97
N GLN A 73 4.45 2.50 1.89
CA GLN A 73 5.57 1.64 1.46
C GLN A 73 6.89 2.40 1.22
N ARG A 74 7.91 2.03 1.98
CA ARG A 74 9.20 2.68 1.91
C ARG A 74 10.17 1.86 1.06
N LEU A 75 10.75 2.49 0.05
CA LEU A 75 11.88 1.96 -0.67
C LEU A 75 13.11 2.86 -0.43
N SER A 76 13.87 2.59 0.65
CA SER A 76 14.94 3.47 1.11
C SER A 76 14.40 4.86 1.52
N TYR A 77 14.82 5.96 0.88
CA TYR A 77 14.31 7.30 1.09
C TYR A 77 13.12 7.68 0.19
N ARG A 78 12.64 6.74 -0.62
CA ARG A 78 11.48 6.90 -1.52
C ARG A 78 10.24 6.33 -0.85
N ILE A 79 9.10 6.94 -1.11
CA ILE A 79 7.78 6.49 -0.67
C ILE A 79 6.82 6.48 -1.86
N MET A 80 5.63 5.92 -1.70
CA MET A 80 4.63 5.81 -2.77
C MET A 80 5.19 5.12 -4.04
N PRO A 81 5.75 3.90 -3.93
CA PRO A 81 6.46 3.29 -5.05
C PRO A 81 5.57 3.02 -6.25
N TYR A 82 4.28 2.72 -6.06
CA TYR A 82 3.37 2.51 -7.18
C TYR A 82 3.09 3.79 -7.96
N ALA A 83 2.89 4.93 -7.30
CA ALA A 83 2.77 6.22 -7.98
C ALA A 83 4.03 6.54 -8.81
N ASN A 84 5.22 6.21 -8.27
CA ASN A 84 6.51 6.41 -8.98
C ASN A 84 6.69 5.49 -10.20
N MET A 85 5.89 4.43 -10.32
CA MET A 85 5.87 3.51 -11.47
C MET A 85 4.76 3.84 -12.48
N THR A 86 4.21 5.05 -12.40
CA THR A 86 3.16 5.54 -13.30
C THR A 86 3.52 6.91 -13.87
N ASP A 87 2.57 7.50 -14.56
CA ASP A 87 2.61 8.86 -15.08
C ASP A 87 2.20 9.94 -14.04
N GLU A 88 2.10 9.57 -12.74
CA GLU A 88 1.79 10.51 -11.66
C GLU A 88 3.05 11.10 -11.02
N SER A 89 4.06 10.29 -10.79
CA SER A 89 5.19 10.66 -9.96
C SER A 89 6.50 10.03 -10.45
N SER A 90 7.60 10.59 -10.02
CA SER A 90 8.94 10.03 -10.21
C SER A 90 9.64 9.88 -8.87
N SER A 91 10.64 9.03 -8.83
CA SER A 91 11.56 8.93 -7.71
C SER A 91 12.95 9.36 -8.13
N ARG A 92 13.67 9.96 -7.18
CA ARG A 92 15.04 10.40 -7.40
C ARG A 92 15.96 9.24 -7.78
N GLY A 93 16.79 9.45 -8.80
CA GLY A 93 17.79 8.48 -9.25
C GLY A 93 17.20 7.42 -10.20
N SER A 94 17.33 7.69 -11.49
CA SER A 94 16.79 6.87 -12.58
C SER A 94 17.37 5.45 -12.73
N LEU A 95 18.47 5.14 -12.07
CA LEU A 95 19.15 3.82 -12.12
C LEU A 95 18.62 2.82 -11.08
N SER A 96 17.51 3.12 -10.43
CA SER A 96 16.87 2.22 -9.47
C SER A 96 16.00 1.19 -10.16
N THR A 97 15.57 0.14 -9.43
CA THR A 97 14.59 -0.84 -9.93
C THR A 97 13.30 -0.18 -10.43
N ILE A 98 12.89 0.96 -9.86
CA ILE A 98 11.77 1.78 -10.38
C ILE A 98 12.07 2.28 -11.80
N GLY A 99 13.30 2.74 -12.06
CA GLY A 99 13.70 3.17 -13.41
C GLY A 99 13.64 2.04 -14.43
N LEU A 100 14.00 0.81 -14.05
CA LEU A 100 13.85 -0.36 -14.93
C LEU A 100 12.37 -0.64 -15.25
N ILE A 101 11.50 -0.53 -14.26
CA ILE A 101 10.04 -0.71 -14.45
C ILE A 101 9.50 0.39 -15.39
N ASN A 102 9.89 1.66 -15.15
CA ASN A 102 9.44 2.79 -15.94
C ASN A 102 9.93 2.77 -17.41
N THR A 103 10.90 1.95 -17.72
CA THR A 103 11.41 1.74 -19.09
C THR A 103 11.01 0.38 -19.68
N GLY A 104 10.12 -0.36 -19.01
CA GLY A 104 9.66 -1.68 -19.44
C GLY A 104 10.69 -2.81 -19.31
N ASN A 105 11.80 -2.57 -18.60
CA ASN A 105 12.94 -3.51 -18.45
C ASN A 105 12.93 -4.28 -17.11
N GLN A 106 11.78 -4.43 -16.48
CA GLN A 106 11.64 -5.30 -15.32
C GLN A 106 11.92 -6.75 -15.69
N SER A 107 12.46 -7.52 -14.72
CA SER A 107 12.79 -8.92 -14.94
C SER A 107 12.59 -9.72 -13.65
N PRO A 108 12.56 -11.06 -13.70
CA PRO A 108 12.45 -11.92 -12.52
C PRO A 108 13.50 -11.61 -11.43
N ALA A 109 14.71 -11.21 -11.83
CA ALA A 109 15.78 -10.83 -10.91
C ALA A 109 15.68 -9.38 -10.40
N PHE A 110 14.92 -8.48 -11.08
CA PHE A 110 14.85 -7.05 -10.80
C PHE A 110 13.40 -6.52 -10.89
N SER A 111 12.52 -7.08 -10.08
CA SER A 111 11.11 -6.67 -10.01
C SER A 111 10.84 -5.54 -8.99
N GLY A 112 11.80 -5.22 -8.12
CA GLY A 112 11.75 -4.08 -7.21
C GLY A 112 10.48 -4.01 -6.35
N PRO A 113 9.75 -2.87 -6.39
CA PRO A 113 8.51 -2.71 -5.63
C PRO A 113 7.38 -3.66 -6.05
N MET A 114 7.43 -4.21 -7.26
CA MET A 114 6.45 -5.20 -7.74
C MET A 114 6.68 -6.60 -7.14
N ASN A 115 7.82 -6.84 -6.48
CA ASN A 115 8.03 -8.07 -5.74
C ASN A 115 7.27 -8.03 -4.41
N VAL A 116 6.00 -8.40 -4.46
CA VAL A 116 5.13 -8.57 -3.30
C VAL A 116 4.98 -10.04 -2.92
N TRP A 117 5.83 -10.90 -3.46
CA TRP A 117 5.86 -12.34 -3.18
C TRP A 117 6.87 -12.70 -2.09
N THR A 118 8.09 -12.18 -2.17
CA THR A 118 9.18 -12.57 -1.26
C THR A 118 9.74 -11.42 -0.43
N THR A 119 9.49 -10.16 -0.80
CA THR A 119 10.09 -9.02 -0.12
C THR A 119 9.56 -8.85 1.29
N ASN A 120 10.42 -8.99 2.28
CA ASN A 120 10.07 -8.80 3.69
C ASN A 120 9.38 -7.44 3.93
N GLY A 121 8.29 -7.47 4.69
CA GLY A 121 7.46 -6.29 4.99
C GLY A 121 6.57 -5.81 3.82
N ARG A 122 6.60 -6.50 2.67
CA ARG A 122 5.74 -6.23 1.51
C ARG A 122 5.13 -7.48 0.89
N ASN A 123 5.45 -8.67 1.39
CA ASN A 123 4.87 -9.90 0.85
C ASN A 123 3.45 -10.11 1.40
N TYR A 124 2.55 -10.60 0.56
CA TYR A 124 1.18 -10.89 0.94
C TYR A 124 0.97 -12.34 1.42
N TRP A 125 2.02 -13.17 1.41
CA TRP A 125 1.94 -14.53 1.96
C TRP A 125 1.96 -14.55 3.49
N ASP A 126 2.61 -13.55 4.13
CA ASP A 126 2.63 -13.45 5.59
C ASP A 126 1.21 -13.31 6.16
N PRO A 127 0.38 -12.33 5.74
CA PRO A 127 -1.00 -12.23 6.24
C PRO A 127 -1.85 -13.44 5.85
N ILE A 128 -1.65 -14.07 4.67
CA ILE A 128 -2.33 -15.32 4.30
C ILE A 128 -1.98 -16.43 5.29
N SER A 129 -0.70 -16.62 5.59
CA SER A 129 -0.24 -17.63 6.54
C SER A 129 -0.80 -17.41 7.94
N GLN A 130 -0.84 -16.16 8.43
CA GLN A 130 -1.43 -15.84 9.73
C GLN A 130 -2.93 -16.10 9.74
N ALA A 131 -3.66 -15.71 8.70
CA ALA A 131 -5.09 -15.97 8.58
C ALA A 131 -5.39 -17.47 8.52
N ASN A 132 -4.64 -18.24 7.74
CA ASN A 132 -4.80 -19.70 7.67
C ASN A 132 -4.64 -20.37 9.04
N ARG A 133 -3.59 -19.99 9.79
CA ARG A 133 -3.37 -20.51 11.15
C ARG A 133 -4.48 -20.09 12.11
N PHE A 134 -4.92 -18.83 12.03
CA PHE A 134 -6.00 -18.33 12.87
C PHE A 134 -7.28 -19.13 12.62
N LEU A 135 -7.70 -19.25 11.37
CA LEU A 135 -8.97 -19.87 10.99
C LEU A 135 -9.07 -21.33 11.42
N VAL A 136 -7.99 -22.10 11.26
CA VAL A 136 -7.97 -23.51 11.71
C VAL A 136 -8.04 -23.62 13.24
N ASN A 137 -7.35 -22.76 13.96
CA ASN A 137 -7.28 -22.89 15.41
C ASN A 137 -8.49 -22.31 16.15
N ILE A 138 -9.14 -21.25 15.61
CA ILE A 138 -10.34 -20.67 16.23
C ILE A 138 -11.54 -21.61 16.21
N GLU A 139 -11.62 -22.53 15.24
CA GLU A 139 -12.66 -23.54 15.15
C GLU A 139 -12.64 -24.50 16.36
N VAL A 140 -11.44 -24.87 16.82
CA VAL A 140 -11.23 -25.79 17.95
C VAL A 140 -11.08 -25.08 19.30
N SER A 141 -11.13 -23.75 19.31
CA SER A 141 -11.05 -22.94 20.53
C SER A 141 -12.27 -23.19 21.44
N PRO A 142 -12.06 -23.38 22.77
CA PRO A 142 -13.14 -23.59 23.71
C PRO A 142 -13.93 -22.31 24.07
N ILE A 143 -13.56 -21.16 23.50
CA ILE A 143 -14.30 -19.90 23.71
C ILE A 143 -15.74 -20.06 23.20
N GLU A 144 -16.73 -19.78 24.05
CA GLU A 144 -18.14 -19.93 23.74
C GLU A 144 -18.79 -18.66 23.14
N LYS A 145 -18.13 -17.49 23.23
CA LYS A 145 -18.63 -16.21 22.69
C LYS A 145 -18.62 -16.21 21.18
N GLN A 146 -19.74 -16.54 20.57
CA GLN A 146 -19.84 -16.65 19.11
C GLN A 146 -19.59 -15.31 18.42
N ASP A 147 -20.18 -14.19 18.90
CA ASP A 147 -19.97 -12.86 18.31
C ASP A 147 -18.48 -12.44 18.31
N PHE A 148 -17.72 -12.83 19.34
CA PHE A 148 -16.28 -12.61 19.40
C PHE A 148 -15.54 -13.41 18.33
N LYS A 149 -15.89 -14.69 18.18
CA LYS A 149 -15.30 -15.54 17.13
C LYS A 149 -15.65 -15.02 15.74
N ASP A 150 -16.92 -14.76 15.48
CA ASP A 150 -17.44 -14.31 14.17
C ASP A 150 -16.75 -13.03 13.72
N LYS A 151 -16.62 -12.06 14.63
CA LYS A 151 -15.89 -10.82 14.36
C LYS A 151 -14.46 -11.11 13.87
N LEU A 152 -13.69 -11.90 14.59
CA LEU A 152 -12.29 -12.18 14.26
C LEU A 152 -12.14 -13.10 13.03
N ILE A 153 -13.06 -14.04 12.83
CA ILE A 153 -13.12 -14.88 11.63
C ILE A 153 -13.35 -14.00 10.39
N GLY A 154 -14.33 -13.09 10.46
CA GLY A 154 -14.62 -12.17 9.37
C GLY A 154 -13.43 -11.25 9.03
N GLU A 155 -12.72 -10.76 10.05
CA GLU A 155 -11.49 -9.98 9.86
C GLU A 155 -10.41 -10.80 9.15
N MET A 156 -10.14 -12.03 9.61
CA MET A 156 -9.10 -12.88 9.02
C MET A 156 -9.43 -13.31 7.60
N LYS A 157 -10.70 -13.61 7.30
CA LYS A 157 -11.16 -13.89 5.94
C LYS A 157 -10.95 -12.69 5.03
N THR A 158 -11.29 -11.48 5.48
CA THR A 158 -11.09 -10.26 4.69
C THR A 158 -9.61 -9.95 4.47
N LEU A 159 -8.74 -10.13 5.48
CA LEU A 159 -7.29 -9.97 5.34
C LEU A 159 -6.71 -10.96 4.32
N ARG A 160 -7.14 -12.22 4.38
CA ARG A 160 -6.72 -13.27 3.44
C ARG A 160 -7.20 -12.96 2.02
N ALA A 161 -8.46 -12.58 1.87
CA ALA A 161 -9.04 -12.17 0.60
C ALA A 161 -8.30 -10.97 -0.01
N TYR A 162 -8.04 -9.92 0.78
CA TYR A 162 -7.26 -8.76 0.35
C TYR A 162 -5.86 -9.16 -0.13
N SER A 163 -5.19 -10.03 0.61
CA SER A 163 -3.84 -10.46 0.28
C SER A 163 -3.79 -11.27 -1.02
N TYR A 164 -4.73 -12.19 -1.22
CA TYR A 164 -4.86 -12.91 -2.48
C TYR A 164 -5.21 -12.00 -3.65
N PHE A 165 -6.13 -11.06 -3.45
CA PHE A 165 -6.47 -10.06 -4.46
C PHE A 165 -5.25 -9.25 -4.89
N MET A 166 -4.42 -8.81 -3.96
CA MET A 166 -3.19 -8.09 -4.27
C MET A 166 -2.19 -8.95 -5.04
N LEU A 167 -2.04 -10.22 -4.67
CA LEU A 167 -1.18 -11.17 -5.41
C LEU A 167 -1.66 -11.35 -6.85
N ILE A 168 -2.95 -11.63 -7.06
CA ILE A 168 -3.48 -11.83 -8.43
C ILE A 168 -3.50 -10.55 -9.25
N SER A 169 -3.63 -9.39 -8.62
CA SER A 169 -3.53 -8.09 -9.30
C SER A 169 -2.11 -7.81 -9.81
N HIS A 170 -1.08 -8.42 -9.23
CA HIS A 170 0.31 -8.31 -9.67
C HIS A 170 0.70 -9.41 -10.65
N TYR A 171 0.37 -10.67 -10.33
CA TYR A 171 0.95 -11.83 -11.00
C TYR A 171 -0.02 -12.61 -11.88
N GLY A 172 -1.31 -12.25 -11.89
CA GLY A 172 -2.34 -13.11 -12.44
C GLY A 172 -2.58 -14.32 -11.52
N GLY A 173 -2.53 -15.56 -12.02
CA GLY A 173 -2.72 -16.74 -11.18
C GLY A 173 -1.57 -16.92 -10.16
N VAL A 174 -1.91 -17.44 -8.97
CA VAL A 174 -0.97 -17.78 -7.89
C VAL A 174 -1.40 -19.07 -7.18
N PRO A 175 -0.53 -19.75 -6.42
CA PRO A 175 -0.96 -20.90 -5.62
C PRO A 175 -2.05 -20.52 -4.63
N LEU A 176 -3.10 -21.35 -4.52
CA LEU A 176 -4.17 -21.15 -3.54
C LEU A 176 -3.93 -22.05 -2.32
N ILE A 177 -3.39 -21.46 -1.26
CA ILE A 177 -3.03 -22.12 -0.01
C ILE A 177 -3.97 -21.65 1.09
N THR A 178 -4.90 -22.51 1.50
CA THR A 178 -5.97 -22.16 2.44
C THR A 178 -5.78 -22.74 3.84
N THR A 179 -4.77 -23.59 4.02
CA THR A 179 -4.40 -24.23 5.30
C THR A 179 -2.92 -23.99 5.60
N PRO A 180 -2.53 -24.01 6.89
CA PRO A 180 -1.11 -23.96 7.25
C PRO A 180 -0.38 -25.20 6.72
N PHE A 181 0.82 -25.02 6.19
CA PHE A 181 1.72 -26.14 5.91
C PHE A 181 2.25 -26.77 7.19
N SER A 182 2.39 -28.10 7.17
CA SER A 182 3.15 -28.88 8.12
C SER A 182 4.53 -29.25 7.55
N LEU A 183 5.42 -29.79 8.39
CA LEU A 183 6.75 -30.21 7.93
C LEU A 183 6.72 -31.41 6.97
N ASP A 184 5.63 -32.16 6.98
CA ASP A 184 5.45 -33.36 6.15
C ASP A 184 4.73 -33.08 4.82
N ASP A 185 4.28 -31.83 4.59
CA ASP A 185 3.57 -31.44 3.38
C ASP A 185 4.52 -31.26 2.19
N ASP A 186 4.01 -31.50 0.98
CA ASP A 186 4.72 -31.16 -0.26
C ASP A 186 4.59 -29.65 -0.51
N PHE A 187 5.72 -28.95 -0.54
CA PHE A 187 5.82 -27.53 -0.81
C PHE A 187 5.85 -27.19 -2.32
N ASN A 188 5.88 -28.22 -3.19
CA ASN A 188 5.85 -28.01 -4.64
C ASN A 188 4.41 -27.80 -5.12
N VAL A 189 3.93 -26.58 -4.91
CA VAL A 189 2.58 -26.17 -5.32
C VAL A 189 2.60 -25.55 -6.72
N THR A 190 1.55 -25.77 -7.50
CA THR A 190 1.34 -25.13 -8.79
C THR A 190 0.53 -23.84 -8.64
N ARG A 191 0.54 -22.98 -9.67
CA ARG A 191 -0.32 -21.80 -9.71
C ARG A 191 -1.76 -22.19 -10.06
N ASN A 192 -2.71 -21.66 -9.32
CA ASN A 192 -4.10 -21.61 -9.72
C ASN A 192 -4.31 -20.46 -10.73
N SER A 193 -5.34 -20.55 -11.55
CA SER A 193 -5.71 -19.46 -12.46
C SER A 193 -6.18 -18.21 -11.71
N TYR A 194 -6.17 -17.06 -12.38
CA TYR A 194 -6.74 -15.82 -11.86
C TYR A 194 -8.19 -16.03 -11.41
N ASP A 195 -9.02 -16.69 -12.24
CA ASP A 195 -10.44 -16.87 -11.97
C ASP A 195 -10.71 -17.78 -10.77
N GLU A 196 -9.91 -18.85 -10.57
CA GLU A 196 -10.03 -19.71 -9.39
C GLU A 196 -9.70 -18.94 -8.10
N VAL A 197 -8.63 -18.16 -8.10
CA VAL A 197 -8.25 -17.36 -6.92
C VAL A 197 -9.25 -16.22 -6.70
N MET A 198 -9.73 -15.55 -7.74
CA MET A 198 -10.77 -14.52 -7.65
C MET A 198 -12.07 -15.09 -7.08
N SER A 199 -12.49 -16.29 -7.53
CA SER A 199 -13.67 -16.98 -6.97
C SER A 199 -13.50 -17.23 -5.46
N PHE A 200 -12.32 -17.67 -5.04
CA PHE A 200 -12.02 -17.83 -3.62
C PHE A 200 -12.08 -16.49 -2.86
N VAL A 201 -11.48 -15.43 -3.40
CA VAL A 201 -11.54 -14.08 -2.81
C VAL A 201 -12.97 -13.62 -2.60
N LEU A 202 -13.83 -13.79 -3.60
CA LEU A 202 -15.23 -13.38 -3.51
C LEU A 202 -16.01 -14.22 -2.48
N THR A 203 -15.76 -15.53 -2.42
CA THR A 203 -16.36 -16.41 -1.41
C THR A 203 -15.97 -16.01 0.02
N GLU A 204 -14.69 -15.77 0.26
CA GLU A 204 -14.19 -15.31 1.57
C GLU A 204 -14.83 -13.97 2.00
N LEU A 205 -15.00 -13.05 1.04
CA LEU A 205 -15.63 -11.76 1.31
C LEU A 205 -17.13 -11.91 1.57
N ASP A 206 -17.83 -12.76 0.86
CA ASP A 206 -19.25 -13.02 1.11
C ASP A 206 -19.47 -13.60 2.50
N GLU A 207 -18.69 -14.59 2.88
CA GLU A 207 -18.76 -15.17 4.22
C GLU A 207 -18.38 -14.16 5.32
N ALA A 208 -17.38 -13.30 5.08
CA ALA A 208 -17.00 -12.25 6.02
C ALA A 208 -18.10 -11.17 6.16
N ILE A 209 -18.74 -10.77 5.08
CA ILE A 209 -19.81 -9.77 5.07
C ILE A 209 -21.02 -10.21 5.92
N GLU A 210 -21.34 -11.51 5.95
CA GLU A 210 -22.45 -12.03 6.75
C GLU A 210 -22.22 -11.90 8.26
N ILE A 211 -20.98 -12.01 8.72
CA ILE A 211 -20.64 -12.11 10.15
C ILE A 211 -19.98 -10.85 10.73
N LEU A 212 -19.43 -9.96 9.89
CA LEU A 212 -18.77 -8.75 10.37
C LEU A 212 -19.78 -7.69 10.85
N PRO A 213 -19.46 -6.98 11.95
CA PRO A 213 -20.25 -5.84 12.40
C PRO A 213 -20.03 -4.61 11.52
N LEU A 214 -21.01 -3.70 11.47
CA LEU A 214 -20.87 -2.39 10.80
C LEU A 214 -19.88 -1.46 11.49
N VAL A 215 -19.77 -1.58 12.81
CA VAL A 215 -18.83 -0.81 13.64
C VAL A 215 -17.92 -1.79 14.36
N ASN A 216 -16.64 -1.56 14.30
CA ASN A 216 -15.63 -2.39 14.95
C ASN A 216 -14.56 -1.50 15.59
N GLU A 217 -14.22 -1.78 16.83
CA GLU A 217 -13.27 -0.99 17.60
C GLU A 217 -12.03 -1.84 17.96
N PRO A 218 -10.88 -1.22 18.08
CA PRO A 218 -10.55 0.20 17.81
C PRO A 218 -10.57 0.53 16.32
N ALA A 219 -10.52 1.83 15.97
CA ALA A 219 -10.40 2.30 14.58
C ALA A 219 -9.27 1.59 13.85
N GLY A 220 -9.47 1.27 12.57
CA GLY A 220 -8.54 0.47 11.76
C GLY A 220 -8.87 -1.02 11.69
N ARG A 221 -9.77 -1.54 12.55
CA ARG A 221 -10.27 -2.91 12.40
C ARG A 221 -11.25 -3.02 11.22
N ILE A 222 -11.23 -4.17 10.58
CA ILE A 222 -12.11 -4.46 9.45
C ILE A 222 -13.56 -4.53 9.91
N THR A 223 -14.42 -3.85 9.16
CA THR A 223 -15.87 -3.81 9.34
C THR A 223 -16.57 -4.49 8.17
N LYS A 224 -17.88 -4.72 8.29
CA LYS A 224 -18.73 -5.14 7.17
C LYS A 224 -18.56 -4.25 5.95
N GLY A 225 -18.55 -2.93 6.13
CA GLY A 225 -18.36 -2.00 5.03
C GLY A 225 -16.97 -2.08 4.38
N ALA A 226 -15.93 -2.41 5.14
CA ALA A 226 -14.59 -2.66 4.60
C ALA A 226 -14.56 -3.90 3.69
N ALA A 227 -15.16 -5.02 4.13
CA ALA A 227 -15.26 -6.23 3.32
C ALA A 227 -16.11 -6.00 2.05
N MET A 228 -17.22 -5.26 2.15
CA MET A 228 -18.06 -4.89 1.00
C MET A 228 -17.31 -3.99 0.01
N SER A 229 -16.55 -3.00 0.48
CA SER A 229 -15.74 -2.12 -0.37
C SER A 229 -14.61 -2.88 -1.07
N MET A 230 -14.00 -3.83 -0.37
CA MET A 230 -13.04 -4.76 -0.96
C MET A 230 -13.68 -5.58 -2.08
N LYS A 231 -14.90 -6.12 -1.86
CA LYS A 231 -15.65 -6.87 -2.88
C LYS A 231 -15.96 -6.00 -4.09
N SER A 232 -16.37 -4.74 -3.88
CA SER A 232 -16.59 -3.77 -4.95
C SER A 232 -15.35 -3.58 -5.83
N ARG A 233 -14.17 -3.34 -5.22
CA ARG A 233 -12.91 -3.20 -5.97
C ARG A 233 -12.53 -4.50 -6.69
N ALA A 234 -12.66 -5.65 -6.04
CA ALA A 234 -12.34 -6.94 -6.64
C ALA A 234 -13.20 -7.23 -7.88
N LEU A 235 -14.50 -6.97 -7.80
CA LEU A 235 -15.42 -7.15 -8.92
C LEU A 235 -15.18 -6.13 -10.04
N LEU A 236 -14.84 -4.88 -9.72
CA LEU A 236 -14.46 -3.89 -10.73
C LEU A 236 -13.22 -4.32 -11.51
N TYR A 237 -12.18 -4.85 -10.83
CA TYR A 237 -10.98 -5.34 -11.49
C TYR A 237 -11.27 -6.61 -12.32
N ASN A 238 -12.12 -7.49 -11.81
CA ASN A 238 -12.57 -8.68 -12.56
C ASN A 238 -13.41 -8.34 -13.80
N ALA A 239 -14.15 -7.23 -13.78
CA ALA A 239 -14.94 -6.75 -14.91
C ALA A 239 -14.10 -5.96 -15.93
N SER A 240 -12.91 -5.45 -15.54
CA SER A 240 -12.08 -4.60 -16.39
C SER A 240 -11.38 -5.39 -17.50
N LEU A 241 -11.02 -4.73 -18.60
CA LEU A 241 -10.57 -5.33 -19.85
C LEU A 241 -9.41 -6.33 -19.71
N LEU A 242 -8.49 -6.12 -18.75
CA LEU A 242 -7.38 -7.06 -18.51
C LEU A 242 -7.88 -8.47 -18.13
N ASN A 243 -8.97 -8.57 -17.36
CA ASN A 243 -9.55 -9.81 -16.83
C ASN A 243 -10.91 -10.15 -17.45
N ASN A 244 -11.38 -9.32 -18.37
CA ASN A 244 -12.67 -9.46 -19.06
C ASN A 244 -12.53 -9.01 -20.53
N PRO A 245 -11.65 -9.66 -21.32
CA PRO A 245 -11.39 -9.25 -22.71
C PRO A 245 -12.61 -9.35 -23.61
N GLU A 246 -13.56 -10.24 -23.30
CA GLU A 246 -14.81 -10.41 -24.03
C GLU A 246 -15.89 -9.38 -23.63
N ASN A 247 -15.58 -8.49 -22.68
CA ASN A 247 -16.49 -7.46 -22.14
C ASN A 247 -17.82 -8.04 -21.66
N ASP A 248 -17.77 -9.12 -20.87
CA ASP A 248 -18.96 -9.74 -20.25
C ASP A 248 -19.68 -8.70 -19.38
N GLN A 249 -20.90 -8.37 -19.80
CA GLN A 249 -21.74 -7.36 -19.16
C GLN A 249 -22.21 -7.79 -17.76
N GLN A 250 -22.29 -9.10 -17.48
CA GLN A 250 -22.65 -9.57 -16.15
C GLN A 250 -21.55 -9.27 -15.12
N LYS A 251 -20.27 -9.33 -15.51
CA LYS A 251 -19.18 -8.91 -14.63
C LYS A 251 -19.31 -7.44 -14.25
N TRP A 252 -19.65 -6.57 -15.20
CA TRP A 252 -19.89 -5.14 -14.94
C TRP A 252 -21.11 -4.89 -14.05
N GLN A 253 -22.20 -5.64 -14.28
CA GLN A 253 -23.39 -5.54 -13.43
C GLN A 253 -23.06 -5.95 -11.98
N ASN A 254 -22.31 -7.04 -11.80
CA ASN A 254 -21.87 -7.48 -10.47
C ASN A 254 -21.00 -6.41 -9.76
N ALA A 255 -20.16 -5.71 -10.52
CA ALA A 255 -19.34 -4.62 -9.98
C ALA A 255 -20.20 -3.41 -9.56
N ALA A 256 -21.20 -3.04 -10.38
CA ALA A 256 -22.15 -1.98 -10.06
C ALA A 256 -22.97 -2.33 -8.80
N ASP A 257 -23.53 -3.54 -8.74
CA ASP A 257 -24.33 -4.02 -7.61
C ASP A 257 -23.53 -4.03 -6.30
N ALA A 258 -22.27 -4.45 -6.35
CA ALA A 258 -21.41 -4.47 -5.17
C ALA A 258 -21.05 -3.06 -4.67
N ALA A 259 -20.76 -2.11 -5.56
CA ALA A 259 -20.53 -0.73 -5.18
C ALA A 259 -21.80 -0.09 -4.61
N LYS A 260 -22.94 -0.30 -5.27
CA LYS A 260 -24.26 0.16 -4.81
C LYS A 260 -24.60 -0.38 -3.42
N ALA A 261 -24.30 -1.64 -3.14
CA ALA A 261 -24.54 -2.23 -1.82
C ALA A 261 -23.79 -1.52 -0.69
N VAL A 262 -22.56 -1.01 -0.93
CA VAL A 262 -21.84 -0.18 0.06
C VAL A 262 -22.53 1.17 0.24
N ILE A 263 -22.97 1.79 -0.86
CA ILE A 263 -23.69 3.07 -0.83
C ILE A 263 -24.98 2.94 -0.02
N ASP A 264 -25.72 1.88 -0.22
CA ASP A 264 -27.01 1.60 0.44
C ASP A 264 -26.91 1.32 1.94
N LEU A 265 -25.69 1.06 2.47
CA LEU A 265 -25.47 1.01 3.91
C LEU A 265 -25.78 2.36 4.59
N ASN A 266 -25.70 3.48 3.85
CA ASN A 266 -25.86 4.84 4.37
C ASN A 266 -24.98 5.12 5.60
N ALA A 267 -23.83 4.45 5.70
CA ALA A 267 -22.90 4.55 6.82
C ALA A 267 -21.78 5.57 6.56
N TYR A 268 -21.53 5.89 5.30
CA TYR A 268 -20.40 6.71 4.84
C TYR A 268 -20.87 7.96 4.13
N ILE A 269 -20.08 9.03 4.23
CA ILE A 269 -20.29 10.31 3.52
C ILE A 269 -18.94 10.86 3.09
N LEU A 270 -18.91 11.64 2.01
CA LEU A 270 -17.72 12.38 1.62
C LEU A 270 -17.36 13.40 2.71
N ALA A 271 -16.08 13.53 3.02
CA ALA A 271 -15.57 14.59 3.90
C ALA A 271 -15.70 15.94 3.19
N ASP A 272 -16.08 17.00 3.90
CA ASP A 272 -16.20 18.33 3.34
C ASP A 272 -14.86 18.90 2.87
N ASP A 273 -13.78 18.59 3.58
CA ASP A 273 -12.42 19.05 3.28
C ASP A 273 -11.57 17.91 2.76
N TYR A 274 -11.25 17.96 1.46
CA TYR A 274 -10.38 16.98 0.79
C TYR A 274 -8.95 16.96 1.36
N LYS A 275 -8.35 18.15 1.64
CA LYS A 275 -6.97 18.23 2.15
C LYS A 275 -6.87 17.62 3.53
N ASN A 276 -7.80 17.97 4.43
CA ASN A 276 -7.78 17.51 5.80
C ASN A 276 -7.94 15.99 5.95
N LEU A 277 -8.64 15.34 5.01
CA LEU A 277 -8.82 13.89 5.01
C LEU A 277 -7.50 13.11 5.11
N PHE A 278 -6.41 13.67 4.59
CA PHE A 278 -5.09 13.02 4.50
C PHE A 278 -4.10 13.48 5.56
N THR A 279 -4.53 14.24 6.54
CA THR A 279 -3.71 14.64 7.70
C THR A 279 -3.91 13.66 8.87
N GLU A 280 -3.05 13.74 9.87
CA GLU A 280 -3.20 12.96 11.11
C GLU A 280 -4.50 13.30 11.83
N GLU A 281 -4.88 14.59 11.88
CA GLU A 281 -6.10 15.07 12.52
C GLU A 281 -7.36 14.63 11.77
N GLY A 282 -7.33 14.67 10.43
CA GLY A 282 -8.48 14.38 9.58
C GLY A 282 -8.86 12.92 9.50
N GLY A 283 -7.93 12.02 9.54
CA GLY A 283 -8.07 10.56 9.44
C GLY A 283 -9.47 10.00 9.75
N TYR A 284 -9.57 9.17 10.75
CA TYR A 284 -10.86 8.59 11.21
C TYR A 284 -11.83 9.57 11.87
N SER A 285 -11.51 10.86 11.94
CA SER A 285 -12.47 11.89 12.37
C SER A 285 -13.61 12.07 11.36
N THR A 286 -13.44 11.62 10.12
CA THR A 286 -14.45 11.68 9.06
C THR A 286 -15.14 10.34 8.84
N LYS A 287 -16.35 10.37 8.26
CA LYS A 287 -17.07 9.16 7.84
C LYS A 287 -16.70 8.72 6.41
N GLU A 288 -15.72 9.34 5.79
CA GLU A 288 -15.30 8.94 4.45
C GLU A 288 -14.37 7.73 4.48
N ILE A 289 -13.50 7.59 5.50
CA ILE A 289 -12.62 6.44 5.62
C ILE A 289 -13.43 5.21 6.01
N ILE A 290 -13.44 4.21 5.12
CA ILE A 290 -14.10 2.92 5.34
C ILE A 290 -13.14 1.96 6.03
N TRP A 291 -11.89 1.89 5.56
CA TRP A 291 -10.83 1.11 6.17
C TRP A 291 -9.48 1.75 5.90
N GLY A 292 -8.70 1.91 6.93
CA GLY A 292 -7.34 2.45 6.87
C GLY A 292 -6.46 1.87 7.97
N ARG A 293 -5.17 2.11 7.85
CA ARG A 293 -4.18 1.78 8.86
C ARG A 293 -3.76 3.05 9.59
N PRO A 294 -4.24 3.28 10.83
CA PRO A 294 -3.72 4.37 11.66
C PRO A 294 -2.22 4.16 11.89
N GLN A 295 -1.46 5.23 11.83
CA GLN A 295 -0.03 5.22 12.13
C GLN A 295 0.20 5.71 13.56
N ASN A 296 1.36 5.40 14.13
CA ASN A 296 1.77 5.89 15.44
C ASN A 296 3.24 6.27 15.41
N VAL A 297 3.52 7.56 15.57
CA VAL A 297 4.88 8.12 15.55
C VAL A 297 5.80 7.54 16.63
N ASP A 298 5.24 7.09 17.76
CA ASP A 298 6.03 6.56 18.87
C ASP A 298 6.52 5.11 18.62
N ILE A 299 5.86 4.39 17.72
CA ILE A 299 6.12 2.95 17.47
C ILE A 299 6.71 2.75 16.07
N GLU A 300 6.29 3.52 15.10
CA GLU A 300 6.62 3.33 13.69
C GLU A 300 7.57 4.44 13.20
N ILE A 301 8.86 4.33 13.55
CA ILE A 301 9.96 5.23 13.12
C ILE A 301 10.00 5.41 11.57
N GLU A 302 9.22 4.65 10.83
CA GLU A 302 9.25 4.64 9.38
C GLU A 302 8.30 5.64 8.72
N THR A 303 7.40 6.29 9.48
CA THR A 303 6.49 7.34 9.01
C THR A 303 7.13 8.73 8.98
N ILE A 304 8.35 8.85 8.53
CA ILE A 304 9.00 10.15 8.36
C ILE A 304 8.60 10.78 7.01
N LEU A 305 7.28 10.97 6.81
CA LEU A 305 6.73 11.41 5.54
C LEU A 305 7.24 12.79 5.16
N GLU A 306 7.16 13.73 6.08
CA GLU A 306 7.57 15.11 5.86
C GLU A 306 9.04 15.19 5.49
N ARG A 307 9.89 14.49 6.25
CA ARG A 307 11.33 14.42 5.94
C ARG A 307 11.61 13.89 4.54
N ARG A 308 10.76 13.00 4.04
CA ARG A 308 10.94 12.39 2.72
C ARG A 308 10.33 13.19 1.59
N LEU A 309 9.27 13.94 1.86
CA LEU A 309 8.47 14.63 0.85
C LEU A 309 8.70 16.15 0.81
N PHE A 310 9.08 16.76 1.93
CA PHE A 310 9.31 18.21 1.99
C PHE A 310 10.32 18.68 0.96
N PRO A 311 10.18 19.92 0.49
CA PRO A 311 11.19 20.56 -0.33
C PRO A 311 12.55 20.63 0.40
N ASN A 312 13.63 20.58 -0.38
CA ASN A 312 14.98 20.61 0.16
C ASN A 312 15.30 21.91 0.93
N GLY A 313 14.67 23.03 0.60
CA GLY A 313 14.78 24.28 1.33
C GLY A 313 14.30 24.21 2.79
N TRP A 314 13.44 23.23 3.12
CA TRP A 314 13.05 22.85 4.50
C TRP A 314 13.72 21.54 4.95
N ALA A 315 14.90 21.27 4.43
CA ALA A 315 15.71 20.08 4.74
C ALA A 315 15.05 18.72 4.40
N GLY A 316 14.04 18.71 3.54
CA GLY A 316 13.42 17.50 3.01
C GLY A 316 14.30 16.76 2.00
N TYR A 317 13.89 15.55 1.65
CA TYR A 317 14.65 14.69 0.73
C TYR A 317 14.11 14.70 -0.70
N ALA A 318 12.89 15.19 -0.94
CA ALA A 318 12.19 15.05 -2.22
C ALA A 318 12.35 13.63 -2.81
N GLY A 319 12.16 12.61 -1.98
CA GLY A 319 12.40 11.22 -2.37
C GLY A 319 11.49 10.73 -3.50
N SER A 320 10.29 11.33 -3.57
CA SER A 320 9.33 11.20 -4.66
C SER A 320 8.82 12.59 -5.02
N HIS A 321 8.54 12.82 -6.28
CA HIS A 321 8.09 14.12 -6.76
C HIS A 321 7.10 13.98 -7.92
N PRO A 322 6.01 14.81 -7.93
CA PRO A 322 4.99 14.76 -8.98
C PRO A 322 5.56 15.05 -10.36
N LEU A 323 4.98 14.45 -11.39
CA LEU A 323 5.31 14.70 -12.79
C LEU A 323 4.42 15.80 -13.38
N GLN A 324 4.94 16.54 -14.35
CA GLN A 324 4.14 17.44 -15.17
C GLN A 324 3.01 16.70 -15.91
N ASN A 325 3.23 15.41 -16.26
CA ASN A 325 2.19 14.53 -16.81
C ASN A 325 0.94 14.48 -15.93
N LEU A 326 1.09 14.43 -14.59
CA LEU A 326 -0.04 14.50 -13.67
C LEU A 326 -0.63 15.92 -13.62
N VAL A 327 0.23 16.94 -13.47
CA VAL A 327 -0.20 18.35 -13.28
C VAL A 327 -1.10 18.81 -14.43
N LYS A 328 -0.86 18.37 -15.65
CA LYS A 328 -1.69 18.67 -16.84
C LYS A 328 -3.12 18.18 -16.70
N HIS A 329 -3.36 17.08 -15.98
CA HIS A 329 -4.68 16.47 -15.85
C HIS A 329 -5.58 17.07 -14.75
N PHE A 330 -5.04 17.95 -13.89
CA PHE A 330 -5.89 18.78 -13.06
C PHE A 330 -6.56 19.81 -13.95
N GLU A 331 -7.87 19.85 -13.92
CA GLU A 331 -8.66 20.79 -14.73
C GLU A 331 -8.48 22.24 -14.27
N THR A 332 -8.95 23.17 -15.08
CA THR A 332 -9.19 24.53 -14.63
C THR A 332 -10.50 24.59 -13.83
N THR A 333 -10.73 25.69 -13.12
CA THR A 333 -12.02 25.94 -12.42
C THR A 333 -13.22 26.01 -13.37
N ASN A 334 -13.00 26.11 -14.69
CA ASN A 334 -14.04 25.99 -15.70
C ASN A 334 -14.45 24.53 -15.99
N GLY A 335 -13.79 23.56 -15.36
CA GLY A 335 -14.05 22.13 -15.59
C GLY A 335 -13.50 21.62 -16.92
N LEU A 336 -12.49 22.29 -17.48
CA LEU A 336 -11.84 21.92 -18.74
C LEU A 336 -10.39 21.51 -18.50
N GLN A 337 -9.85 20.66 -19.37
CA GLN A 337 -8.42 20.44 -19.39
C GLN A 337 -7.69 21.75 -19.73
N PRO A 338 -6.51 22.03 -19.16
CA PRO A 338 -5.80 23.29 -19.41
C PRO A 338 -5.58 23.59 -20.90
N GLU A 339 -5.33 22.57 -21.72
CA GLU A 339 -5.13 22.71 -23.15
C GLU A 339 -6.39 23.03 -23.95
N ASP A 340 -7.57 22.74 -23.37
CA ASP A 340 -8.87 22.98 -23.98
C ASP A 340 -9.54 24.27 -23.44
N ASP A 341 -8.98 24.87 -22.40
CA ASP A 341 -9.54 26.08 -21.78
C ASP A 341 -8.93 27.34 -22.43
N PRO A 342 -9.73 28.17 -23.14
CA PRO A 342 -9.25 29.40 -23.77
C PRO A 342 -8.75 30.46 -22.78
N ASP A 343 -9.12 30.36 -21.50
CA ASP A 343 -8.69 31.26 -20.43
C ASP A 343 -7.40 30.81 -19.74
N PHE A 344 -6.88 29.63 -20.07
CA PHE A 344 -5.65 29.10 -19.51
C PHE A 344 -4.41 29.83 -20.07
N ASP A 345 -3.57 30.34 -19.16
CA ASP A 345 -2.29 30.95 -19.52
C ASP A 345 -1.12 30.02 -19.19
N PRO A 346 -0.41 29.47 -20.18
CA PRO A 346 0.76 28.61 -19.95
C PRO A 346 1.93 29.29 -19.20
N GLN A 347 1.94 30.64 -19.13
CA GLN A 347 2.93 31.39 -18.37
C GLN A 347 2.45 31.74 -16.94
N ASN A 348 1.21 31.37 -16.61
CA ASN A 348 0.66 31.38 -15.26
C ASN A 348 -0.07 30.05 -14.97
N PRO A 349 0.62 28.90 -15.09
CA PRO A 349 -0.01 27.59 -15.23
C PRO A 349 -0.69 27.09 -13.95
N TYR A 350 -0.54 27.82 -12.86
CA TYR A 350 -1.02 27.41 -11.52
C TYR A 350 -2.23 28.24 -11.03
N VAL A 351 -2.76 29.14 -11.88
CA VAL A 351 -3.93 29.95 -11.56
C VAL A 351 -5.20 29.26 -12.02
N ASN A 352 -6.28 29.39 -11.24
CA ASN A 352 -7.60 28.86 -11.58
C ASN A 352 -7.61 27.35 -11.90
N ARG A 353 -6.95 26.54 -11.06
CA ARG A 353 -6.93 25.09 -11.19
C ARG A 353 -7.91 24.44 -10.23
N ASP A 354 -8.29 23.19 -10.53
CA ASP A 354 -9.02 22.32 -9.61
C ASP A 354 -8.45 22.46 -8.18
N PRO A 355 -9.27 22.71 -7.16
CA PRO A 355 -8.79 22.89 -5.78
C PRO A 355 -7.95 21.73 -5.25
N ARG A 356 -8.16 20.50 -5.76
CA ARG A 356 -7.36 19.32 -5.40
C ARG A 356 -5.91 19.43 -5.89
N PHE A 357 -5.63 20.22 -6.95
CA PHE A 357 -4.25 20.54 -7.33
C PHE A 357 -3.50 21.21 -6.18
N TYR A 358 -4.09 22.24 -5.58
CA TYR A 358 -3.46 22.98 -4.48
C TYR A 358 -3.36 22.14 -3.19
N ALA A 359 -4.25 21.18 -2.99
CA ALA A 359 -4.22 20.26 -1.85
C ALA A 359 -3.17 19.13 -2.01
N THR A 360 -2.75 18.86 -3.25
CA THR A 360 -1.94 17.67 -3.59
C THR A 360 -0.50 18.00 -3.95
N ILE A 361 -0.27 19.15 -4.59
CA ILE A 361 1.00 19.54 -5.22
C ILE A 361 1.53 20.84 -4.61
N LEU A 362 2.82 20.85 -4.26
CA LEU A 362 3.58 22.09 -4.04
C LEU A 362 4.29 22.45 -5.35
N TYR A 363 4.08 23.68 -5.79
CA TYR A 363 4.55 24.25 -7.05
C TYR A 363 5.26 25.59 -6.79
N ASP A 364 5.92 26.16 -7.78
CA ASP A 364 6.57 27.45 -7.68
C ASP A 364 5.60 28.58 -7.33
N GLY A 365 5.81 29.25 -6.20
CA GLY A 365 4.93 30.26 -5.65
C GLY A 365 3.85 29.71 -4.70
N ALA A 366 3.71 28.39 -4.52
CA ALA A 366 2.77 27.82 -3.56
C ALA A 366 3.12 28.29 -2.12
N PRO A 367 2.15 28.76 -1.34
CA PRO A 367 2.37 29.06 0.08
C PRO A 367 2.64 27.75 0.82
N PHE A 368 3.73 27.74 1.60
CA PHE A 368 4.12 26.59 2.41
C PHE A 368 4.88 27.06 3.64
N LYS A 369 4.36 26.77 4.82
CA LYS A 369 4.91 27.26 6.10
C LYS A 369 5.12 28.78 6.10
N GLU A 370 6.31 29.24 6.45
CA GLU A 370 6.65 30.65 6.62
C GLU A 370 6.97 31.40 5.33
N ARG A 371 7.06 30.70 4.16
CA ARG A 371 7.34 31.32 2.85
C ARG A 371 6.70 30.56 1.69
N THR A 372 6.82 31.06 0.50
CA THR A 372 6.44 30.36 -0.71
C THR A 372 7.56 29.38 -1.16
N VAL A 373 7.14 28.32 -1.86
CA VAL A 373 8.06 27.40 -2.55
C VAL A 373 8.71 28.13 -3.74
N GLU A 374 10.01 27.91 -3.94
CA GLU A 374 10.81 28.54 -4.98
C GLU A 374 11.55 27.49 -5.81
N THR A 375 10.95 27.06 -6.91
CA THR A 375 11.53 26.05 -7.82
C THR A 375 12.10 26.64 -9.11
N PHE A 376 12.21 27.97 -9.20
CA PHE A 376 12.82 28.67 -10.32
C PHE A 376 14.35 28.64 -10.28
N LEU A 377 14.99 28.76 -11.42
CA LEU A 377 16.44 28.91 -11.61
C LEU A 377 16.75 30.22 -12.35
N PRO A 378 17.84 30.90 -12.05
CA PRO A 378 18.77 30.65 -10.91
C PRO A 378 18.23 31.15 -9.58
N GLY A 379 18.74 30.56 -8.50
CA GLY A 379 18.63 31.09 -7.14
C GLY A 379 17.39 30.72 -6.34
N GLY A 380 16.50 29.86 -6.84
CA GLY A 380 15.37 29.35 -6.07
C GLY A 380 15.83 28.48 -4.89
N LEU A 381 15.22 28.69 -3.71
CA LEU A 381 15.63 28.03 -2.47
C LEU A 381 15.32 26.52 -2.45
N ASP A 382 14.35 26.08 -3.23
CA ASP A 382 13.89 24.69 -3.31
C ASP A 382 14.37 24.01 -4.60
N THR A 383 15.60 24.32 -5.00
CA THR A 383 16.26 23.80 -6.21
C THR A 383 17.67 23.30 -5.91
N ALA A 384 18.37 22.84 -6.95
CA ALA A 384 19.79 22.51 -6.88
C ALA A 384 20.69 23.72 -6.58
N ASP A 385 20.20 24.94 -6.77
CA ASP A 385 20.90 26.19 -6.39
C ASP A 385 20.62 26.59 -4.94
N GLY A 386 19.69 25.92 -4.27
CA GLY A 386 19.33 26.17 -2.87
C GLY A 386 20.49 25.89 -1.92
N ILE A 387 20.58 26.68 -0.86
CA ILE A 387 21.63 26.54 0.17
C ILE A 387 21.43 25.33 1.08
N ASN A 388 20.20 24.83 1.20
CA ASN A 388 19.86 23.69 2.03
C ASN A 388 19.74 22.42 1.19
N SER A 389 20.65 21.45 1.40
CA SER A 389 20.60 20.13 0.77
C SER A 389 20.29 20.16 -0.75
N PRO A 390 21.05 20.90 -1.57
CA PRO A 390 20.74 21.09 -3.00
C PRO A 390 20.63 19.77 -3.79
N TRP A 391 21.34 18.73 -3.32
CA TRP A 391 21.24 17.38 -3.86
C TRP A 391 19.89 16.69 -3.60
N ASN A 392 19.04 17.25 -2.73
CA ASN A 392 17.69 16.76 -2.43
C ASN A 392 16.59 17.57 -3.14
N ALA A 393 16.93 18.43 -4.10
CA ALA A 393 15.95 19.17 -4.87
C ALA A 393 15.09 18.23 -5.74
N SER A 394 13.83 18.60 -5.98
CA SER A 394 12.98 17.95 -6.95
C SER A 394 13.60 18.00 -8.36
N GLU A 395 13.49 16.90 -9.10
CA GLU A 395 13.91 16.84 -10.50
C GLU A 395 12.81 17.31 -11.47
N THR A 396 11.57 17.52 -10.96
CA THR A 396 10.40 17.86 -11.79
C THR A 396 9.88 19.28 -11.63
N GLY A 397 10.39 20.04 -10.63
CA GLY A 397 9.87 21.35 -10.29
C GLY A 397 8.66 21.32 -9.34
N TYR A 398 8.25 20.13 -8.88
CA TYR A 398 7.12 19.92 -7.99
C TYR A 398 7.49 19.10 -6.76
N TYR A 399 6.69 19.28 -5.67
CA TYR A 399 6.79 18.49 -4.45
C TYR A 399 5.41 17.98 -4.06
N TYR A 400 5.37 16.94 -3.22
CA TYR A 400 4.14 16.45 -2.64
C TYR A 400 3.60 17.42 -1.59
N ARG A 401 2.28 17.57 -1.55
CA ARG A 401 1.54 18.25 -0.47
C ARG A 401 0.57 17.31 0.22
N LYS A 402 0.00 16.36 -0.52
CA LYS A 402 -0.89 15.34 0.03
C LYS A 402 -0.15 14.45 1.04
N PHE A 403 -0.81 14.10 2.13
CA PHE A 403 -0.30 13.29 3.25
C PHE A 403 0.74 13.97 4.15
N ILE A 404 1.11 15.20 3.92
CA ILE A 404 2.05 15.91 4.79
C ILE A 404 1.33 16.91 5.69
N ASP A 405 1.83 17.04 6.91
CA ASP A 405 1.42 18.08 7.85
C ASP A 405 2.40 19.25 7.77
N GLU A 406 1.86 20.43 7.42
CA GLU A 406 2.67 21.63 7.26
C GLU A 406 3.09 22.25 8.60
N ASP A 407 2.45 21.88 9.71
CA ASP A 407 2.73 22.42 11.04
C ASP A 407 3.87 21.69 11.77
N VAL A 408 4.18 20.44 11.37
CA VAL A 408 5.30 19.69 11.95
C VAL A 408 6.64 20.10 11.34
N CYS A 409 7.71 19.86 12.08
CA CYS A 409 9.07 20.29 11.70
C CYS A 409 9.59 19.57 10.44
N GLY A 410 9.37 18.26 10.32
CA GLY A 410 10.02 17.43 9.29
C GLY A 410 11.55 17.43 9.37
N CYS A 411 12.13 18.02 10.42
CA CYS A 411 13.56 18.29 10.54
C CYS A 411 14.35 17.14 11.19
N SER A 412 13.68 16.22 11.88
CA SER A 412 14.31 15.08 12.53
C SER A 412 14.45 13.88 11.59
N GLY A 413 15.48 13.08 11.80
CA GLY A 413 15.67 11.81 11.11
C GLY A 413 14.90 10.65 11.76
N ASP A 414 14.28 10.87 12.91
CA ASP A 414 13.41 9.96 13.64
C ASP A 414 11.94 10.38 13.50
N ALA A 415 11.04 9.71 14.19
CA ALA A 415 9.61 10.02 14.13
C ALA A 415 9.24 11.35 14.76
N SER A 416 10.08 11.89 15.66
CA SER A 416 9.83 13.19 16.28
C SER A 416 9.87 14.33 15.24
N GLY A 417 8.82 15.13 15.16
CA GLY A 417 8.70 16.21 14.18
C GLY A 417 8.17 15.78 12.81
N ASN A 418 7.58 14.57 12.73
CA ASN A 418 6.78 14.10 11.60
C ASN A 418 5.38 13.76 12.07
N SER A 419 4.42 13.73 11.15
CA SER A 419 3.03 13.33 11.42
C SER A 419 2.82 11.84 11.16
N ALA A 420 1.66 11.33 11.61
CA ALA A 420 1.26 9.95 11.45
C ALA A 420 -0.12 9.82 10.76
N PRO A 421 -0.29 10.31 9.54
CA PRO A 421 -1.57 10.21 8.85
C PRO A 421 -1.96 8.76 8.63
N THR A 422 -3.28 8.49 8.64
CA THR A 422 -3.82 7.17 8.33
C THR A 422 -3.55 6.81 6.87
N TRP A 423 -2.97 5.62 6.63
CA TRP A 423 -3.00 5.05 5.29
C TRP A 423 -4.38 4.50 4.98
N ILE A 424 -4.99 4.98 3.88
CA ILE A 424 -6.36 4.65 3.51
C ILE A 424 -6.34 3.48 2.53
N TYR A 425 -6.93 2.33 2.91
CA TYR A 425 -7.15 1.20 2.00
C TYR A 425 -8.42 1.38 1.18
N PHE A 426 -9.51 1.85 1.81
CA PHE A 426 -10.80 2.11 1.16
C PHE A 426 -11.44 3.35 1.74
N ARG A 427 -11.95 4.21 0.86
CA ARG A 427 -12.74 5.38 1.22
C ARG A 427 -13.95 5.55 0.31
N TYR A 428 -14.92 6.31 0.78
CA TYR A 428 -16.23 6.39 0.13
C TYR A 428 -16.17 6.95 -1.29
N ALA A 429 -15.30 7.92 -1.57
CA ALA A 429 -15.13 8.46 -2.93
C ALA A 429 -14.70 7.37 -3.93
N GLU A 430 -13.84 6.41 -3.54
CA GLU A 430 -13.52 5.28 -4.42
C GLU A 430 -14.75 4.45 -4.75
N VAL A 431 -15.61 4.18 -3.76
CA VAL A 431 -16.85 3.40 -3.97
C VAL A 431 -17.79 4.11 -4.94
N LEU A 432 -17.95 5.43 -4.81
CA LEU A 432 -18.74 6.25 -5.73
C LEU A 432 -18.18 6.19 -7.17
N LEU A 433 -16.86 6.28 -7.31
CA LEU A 433 -16.19 6.19 -8.61
C LEU A 433 -16.22 4.77 -9.19
N ASN A 434 -16.16 3.73 -8.36
CA ASN A 434 -16.36 2.34 -8.79
C ASN A 434 -17.78 2.15 -9.35
N TYR A 435 -18.79 2.72 -8.68
CA TYR A 435 -20.17 2.66 -9.13
C TYR A 435 -20.40 3.47 -10.41
N ALA A 436 -19.80 4.67 -10.52
CA ALA A 436 -19.88 5.48 -11.73
C ALA A 436 -19.28 4.75 -12.95
N GLU A 437 -18.09 4.16 -12.81
CA GLU A 437 -17.44 3.41 -13.88
C GLU A 437 -18.26 2.19 -14.30
N ALA A 438 -18.69 1.37 -13.33
CA ALA A 438 -19.47 0.18 -13.61
C ALA A 438 -20.84 0.51 -14.23
N SER A 439 -21.52 1.57 -13.76
CA SER A 439 -22.79 2.05 -14.33
C SER A 439 -22.62 2.52 -15.77
N TYR A 440 -21.56 3.24 -16.09
CA TYR A 440 -21.24 3.61 -17.48
C TYR A 440 -21.08 2.35 -18.35
N MET A 441 -20.35 1.35 -17.87
CA MET A 441 -20.05 0.14 -18.62
C MET A 441 -21.28 -0.75 -18.88
N VAL A 442 -22.31 -0.67 -18.02
CA VAL A 442 -23.62 -1.34 -18.27
C VAL A 442 -24.59 -0.45 -19.06
N GLY A 443 -24.17 0.76 -19.48
CA GLY A 443 -24.96 1.66 -20.31
C GLY A 443 -25.84 2.65 -19.53
N ASP A 444 -25.73 2.71 -18.21
CA ASP A 444 -26.42 3.69 -17.36
C ASP A 444 -25.56 4.97 -17.17
N GLU A 445 -25.46 5.76 -18.23
CA GLU A 445 -24.71 7.01 -18.22
C GLU A 445 -25.29 8.06 -17.24
N ALA A 446 -26.59 8.00 -16.95
CA ALA A 446 -27.22 8.96 -16.05
C ALA A 446 -26.72 8.74 -14.62
N THR A 447 -26.72 7.51 -14.14
CA THR A 447 -26.13 7.12 -12.85
C THR A 447 -24.62 7.39 -12.83
N ALA A 448 -23.90 7.12 -13.90
CA ALA A 448 -22.46 7.39 -13.97
C ALA A 448 -22.16 8.90 -13.76
N ARG A 449 -22.90 9.81 -14.41
CA ARG A 449 -22.77 11.27 -14.19
C ARG A 449 -23.18 11.71 -12.79
N GLU A 450 -24.25 11.15 -12.25
CA GLU A 450 -24.69 11.49 -10.88
C GLU A 450 -23.56 11.24 -9.88
N TYR A 451 -22.95 10.06 -9.91
CA TYR A 451 -21.97 9.67 -8.89
C TYR A 451 -20.58 10.30 -9.09
N ILE A 452 -20.17 10.59 -10.32
CA ILE A 452 -18.96 11.40 -10.56
C ILE A 452 -19.19 12.86 -10.06
N ASN A 453 -20.36 13.43 -10.29
CA ASN A 453 -20.69 14.80 -9.87
C ASN A 453 -20.83 14.90 -8.34
N MET A 454 -21.26 13.85 -7.65
CA MET A 454 -21.20 13.82 -6.18
C MET A 454 -19.77 14.01 -5.64
N VAL A 455 -18.77 13.41 -6.26
CA VAL A 455 -17.36 13.59 -5.87
C VAL A 455 -16.90 15.02 -6.16
N ARG A 456 -17.26 15.56 -7.30
CA ARG A 456 -16.89 16.92 -7.76
C ARG A 456 -17.54 18.03 -6.94
N SER A 457 -18.75 17.80 -6.42
CA SER A 457 -19.51 18.77 -5.61
C SER A 457 -19.09 18.83 -4.14
N ARG A 458 -18.02 18.11 -3.73
CA ARG A 458 -17.45 18.23 -2.38
C ARG A 458 -17.20 19.70 -2.04
N PRO A 459 -17.57 20.23 -0.86
CA PRO A 459 -17.49 21.67 -0.55
C PRO A 459 -16.11 22.30 -0.78
N SER A 460 -15.02 21.57 -0.50
CA SER A 460 -13.65 22.06 -0.74
C SER A 460 -13.16 21.86 -2.18
N VAL A 461 -13.94 21.24 -3.05
CA VAL A 461 -13.63 20.95 -4.46
C VAL A 461 -14.47 21.81 -5.38
N ASP A 462 -15.80 21.74 -5.29
CA ASP A 462 -16.78 22.59 -5.97
C ASP A 462 -16.47 22.80 -7.47
N MET A 463 -16.19 21.69 -8.17
CA MET A 463 -15.92 21.70 -9.61
C MET A 463 -17.22 21.58 -10.41
N PRO A 464 -17.28 22.17 -11.62
CA PRO A 464 -18.45 22.09 -12.48
C PRO A 464 -18.88 20.64 -12.76
N ASP A 465 -20.20 20.46 -12.90
CA ASP A 465 -20.78 19.16 -13.23
C ASP A 465 -20.31 18.64 -14.59
N VAL A 466 -20.01 17.36 -14.67
CA VAL A 466 -19.80 16.61 -15.91
C VAL A 466 -21.15 16.41 -16.59
N THR A 467 -21.25 16.82 -17.85
CA THR A 467 -22.47 16.72 -18.67
C THR A 467 -22.28 15.87 -19.93
N GLU A 468 -21.08 15.45 -20.20
CA GLU A 468 -20.67 14.63 -21.34
C GLU A 468 -21.42 13.30 -21.41
N THR A 469 -21.43 12.70 -22.60
CA THR A 469 -22.02 11.40 -22.90
C THR A 469 -21.07 10.55 -23.75
N GLY A 470 -21.34 9.25 -23.86
CA GLY A 470 -20.53 8.34 -24.66
C GLY A 470 -19.07 8.29 -24.21
N ASN A 471 -18.14 8.21 -25.15
CA ASN A 471 -16.71 8.09 -24.86
C ASN A 471 -16.17 9.28 -24.04
N ALA A 472 -16.66 10.49 -24.29
CA ALA A 472 -16.23 11.67 -23.53
C ALA A 472 -16.60 11.55 -22.05
N LEU A 473 -17.75 10.95 -21.72
CA LEU A 473 -18.10 10.65 -20.32
C LEU A 473 -17.11 9.65 -19.71
N PHE A 474 -16.72 8.61 -20.44
CA PHE A 474 -15.74 7.65 -19.92
C PHE A 474 -14.39 8.30 -19.66
N GLU A 475 -13.92 9.17 -20.55
CA GLU A 475 -12.70 9.95 -20.35
C GLU A 475 -12.78 10.84 -19.11
N ARG A 476 -13.96 11.43 -18.84
CA ARG A 476 -14.21 12.19 -17.61
C ARG A 476 -14.15 11.31 -16.37
N ILE A 477 -14.73 10.11 -16.39
CA ILE A 477 -14.66 9.14 -15.28
C ILE A 477 -13.20 8.73 -15.01
N VAL A 478 -12.44 8.43 -16.06
CA VAL A 478 -11.01 8.07 -15.94
C VAL A 478 -10.20 9.22 -15.35
N ASN A 479 -10.43 10.45 -15.79
CA ASN A 479 -9.73 11.62 -15.27
C ASN A 479 -10.13 11.94 -13.82
N GLU A 480 -11.43 11.92 -13.50
CA GLU A 480 -11.91 12.16 -12.13
C GLU A 480 -11.33 11.15 -11.15
N ARG A 481 -11.31 9.85 -11.53
CA ARG A 481 -10.69 8.81 -10.74
C ARG A 481 -9.19 9.06 -10.54
N ARG A 482 -8.47 9.50 -11.57
CA ARG A 482 -7.07 9.87 -11.48
C ARG A 482 -6.82 11.00 -10.49
N ILE A 483 -7.61 12.08 -10.56
CA ILE A 483 -7.43 13.28 -9.74
C ILE A 483 -7.86 13.03 -8.29
N GLU A 484 -9.02 12.41 -8.09
CA GLU A 484 -9.56 12.15 -6.75
C GLU A 484 -8.66 11.18 -5.97
N LEU A 485 -8.19 10.09 -6.60
CA LEU A 485 -7.41 9.03 -5.95
C LEU A 485 -5.90 9.17 -6.17
N VAL A 486 -5.43 10.35 -6.58
CA VAL A 486 -4.02 10.61 -6.85
C VAL A 486 -3.14 10.27 -5.65
N PHE A 487 -2.04 9.57 -5.90
CA PHE A 487 -1.07 9.11 -4.89
C PHE A 487 -1.59 8.11 -3.84
N GLU A 488 -2.81 7.58 -4.03
CA GLU A 488 -3.35 6.49 -3.22
C GLU A 488 -3.10 5.11 -3.85
N GLU A 489 -2.15 5.06 -4.78
CA GLU A 489 -1.64 3.87 -5.50
C GLU A 489 -2.65 3.21 -6.47
N HIS A 490 -3.79 3.85 -6.74
CA HIS A 490 -4.79 3.33 -7.68
C HIS A 490 -4.32 3.36 -9.14
N ARG A 491 -3.65 4.45 -9.59
CA ARG A 491 -3.25 4.65 -11.00
C ARG A 491 -2.47 3.48 -11.58
N PHE A 492 -1.59 2.86 -10.77
CA PHE A 492 -0.79 1.72 -11.18
C PHE A 492 -1.64 0.54 -11.67
N PHE A 493 -2.71 0.24 -10.94
CA PHE A 493 -3.64 -0.83 -11.30
C PHE A 493 -4.64 -0.38 -12.36
N ASP A 494 -5.11 0.85 -12.31
CA ASP A 494 -6.11 1.39 -13.23
C ASP A 494 -5.62 1.37 -14.69
N VAL A 495 -4.41 1.86 -14.98
CA VAL A 495 -3.88 1.84 -16.34
C VAL A 495 -3.66 0.42 -16.87
N ARG A 496 -3.40 -0.54 -15.98
CA ARG A 496 -3.25 -1.95 -16.34
C ARG A 496 -4.59 -2.62 -16.57
N ARG A 497 -5.55 -2.48 -15.66
CA ARG A 497 -6.86 -3.11 -15.78
C ARG A 497 -7.67 -2.58 -16.98
N TRP A 498 -7.52 -1.30 -17.32
CA TRP A 498 -8.09 -0.70 -18.53
C TRP A 498 -7.34 -1.04 -19.82
N LYS A 499 -6.16 -1.67 -19.74
CA LYS A 499 -5.29 -1.96 -20.88
C LYS A 499 -4.83 -0.71 -21.64
N ILE A 500 -4.63 0.42 -20.96
CA ILE A 500 -4.11 1.68 -21.53
C ILE A 500 -2.65 1.96 -21.14
N ALA A 501 -2.01 1.05 -20.41
CA ALA A 501 -0.64 1.26 -19.93
C ALA A 501 0.37 1.46 -21.07
N GLU A 502 0.22 0.73 -22.19
CA GLU A 502 1.06 0.91 -23.39
C GLU A 502 0.91 2.30 -23.99
N GLU A 503 -0.28 2.90 -23.93
CA GLU A 503 -0.50 4.26 -24.45
C GLU A 503 0.07 5.33 -23.53
N VAL A 504 -0.18 5.21 -22.20
CA VAL A 504 0.12 6.29 -21.25
C VAL A 504 1.53 6.20 -20.66
N LEU A 505 2.05 4.98 -20.42
CA LEU A 505 3.36 4.78 -19.77
C LEU A 505 4.54 4.72 -20.75
N THR A 506 4.30 4.83 -22.07
CA THR A 506 5.34 5.02 -23.08
C THR A 506 5.55 6.50 -23.43
N LYS A 507 4.64 7.37 -23.02
CA LYS A 507 4.81 8.82 -23.19
C LYS A 507 5.97 9.32 -22.33
N PRO A 508 6.78 10.27 -22.83
CA PRO A 508 7.89 10.84 -22.08
C PRO A 508 7.46 11.35 -20.69
N ARG A 509 8.31 11.17 -19.71
CA ARG A 509 8.12 11.71 -18.38
C ARG A 509 8.54 13.18 -18.38
N LEU A 510 7.61 14.07 -18.04
CA LEU A 510 7.76 15.50 -18.16
C LEU A 510 8.07 16.17 -16.82
N ARG A 511 8.83 17.24 -16.89
CA ARG A 511 9.09 18.17 -15.79
C ARG A 511 8.72 19.59 -16.18
N MET A 512 8.52 20.46 -15.19
CA MET A 512 8.43 21.91 -15.38
C MET A 512 9.77 22.55 -15.04
N VAL A 513 10.34 23.28 -16.00
CA VAL A 513 11.52 24.11 -15.80
C VAL A 513 11.10 25.57 -15.77
N ILE A 514 11.47 26.27 -14.71
CA ILE A 514 11.11 27.65 -14.47
C ILE A 514 12.37 28.49 -14.45
N ASN A 515 12.50 29.36 -15.46
CA ASN A 515 13.63 30.29 -15.55
C ASN A 515 13.19 31.67 -15.08
N LYS A 516 13.92 32.26 -14.13
CA LYS A 516 13.71 33.62 -13.63
C LYS A 516 14.74 34.56 -14.23
N ASP A 517 14.28 35.59 -14.93
CA ASP A 517 15.18 36.66 -15.39
C ASP A 517 15.72 37.45 -14.18
N PRO A 518 17.03 37.47 -13.95
CA PRO A 518 17.63 38.19 -12.83
C PRO A 518 17.43 39.72 -12.89
N ALA A 519 17.18 40.28 -14.07
CA ALA A 519 17.04 41.73 -14.26
C ALA A 519 15.58 42.20 -14.03
N THR A 520 14.59 41.46 -14.54
CA THR A 520 13.17 41.82 -14.44
C THR A 520 12.44 41.10 -13.31
N GLY A 521 12.91 39.90 -12.94
CA GLY A 521 12.24 39.00 -12.01
C GLY A 521 11.15 38.14 -12.67
N ASP A 522 10.91 38.30 -13.95
CA ASP A 522 9.92 37.56 -14.71
C ASP A 522 10.26 36.08 -14.77
N ARG A 523 9.24 35.22 -14.75
CA ARG A 523 9.37 33.76 -14.84
C ARG A 523 8.88 33.26 -16.19
N THR A 524 9.62 32.33 -16.76
CA THR A 524 9.25 31.60 -17.97
C THR A 524 9.08 30.12 -17.62
N PHE A 525 7.95 29.55 -17.97
CA PHE A 525 7.58 28.18 -17.70
C PHE A 525 7.76 27.33 -18.96
N THR A 526 8.51 26.24 -18.87
CA THR A 526 8.78 25.35 -20.00
C THR A 526 8.62 23.91 -19.59
N GLU A 527 7.80 23.15 -20.32
CA GLU A 527 7.72 21.70 -20.18
C GLU A 527 8.91 21.04 -20.88
N GLU A 528 9.58 20.13 -20.22
CA GLU A 528 10.71 19.38 -20.77
C GLU A 528 10.59 17.88 -20.50
N GLU A 529 11.01 17.07 -21.46
CA GLU A 529 11.25 15.65 -21.24
C GLU A 529 12.53 15.46 -20.41
N PHE A 530 12.48 14.62 -19.35
CA PHE A 530 13.64 14.44 -18.49
C PHE A 530 14.00 12.97 -18.23
N GLN A 531 13.06 12.05 -18.43
CA GLN A 531 13.31 10.62 -18.27
C GLN A 531 12.63 9.83 -19.38
N PRO A 532 13.30 8.77 -19.90
CA PRO A 532 12.68 7.86 -20.85
C PRO A 532 11.53 7.09 -20.18
N ALA A 533 10.58 6.66 -20.99
CA ALA A 533 9.47 5.83 -20.59
C ALA A 533 9.35 4.63 -21.54
N GLY A 534 8.80 3.53 -21.06
CA GLY A 534 8.58 2.33 -21.85
C GLY A 534 7.70 1.33 -21.10
N PHE A 535 6.90 0.61 -21.87
CA PHE A 535 6.03 -0.44 -21.39
C PHE A 535 5.83 -1.46 -22.52
N ASN A 536 5.87 -2.73 -22.18
CA ASN A 536 5.66 -3.81 -23.13
C ASN A 536 4.40 -4.58 -22.76
N GLU A 537 3.79 -5.31 -23.68
CA GLU A 537 2.58 -6.08 -23.45
C GLU A 537 2.70 -7.03 -22.25
N TRP A 538 3.85 -7.67 -22.06
CA TRP A 538 4.04 -8.57 -20.90
C TRP A 538 4.13 -7.83 -19.54
N ASN A 539 4.35 -6.51 -19.54
CA ASN A 539 4.44 -5.72 -18.32
C ASN A 539 3.08 -5.45 -17.63
N TYR A 540 1.97 -5.91 -18.21
CA TYR A 540 0.67 -5.87 -17.53
C TYR A 540 0.66 -6.69 -16.24
N LEU A 541 1.42 -7.78 -16.20
CA LEU A 541 1.66 -8.57 -15.00
C LEU A 541 3.11 -8.45 -14.54
N ALA A 542 3.35 -8.62 -13.26
CA ALA A 542 4.70 -8.68 -12.72
C ALA A 542 5.39 -10.02 -13.08
N PRO A 543 6.72 -10.05 -13.26
CA PRO A 543 7.45 -11.30 -13.32
C PRO A 543 7.38 -12.01 -11.96
N ILE A 544 7.20 -13.32 -11.96
CA ILE A 544 7.42 -14.13 -10.77
C ILE A 544 8.89 -14.01 -10.37
N PRO A 545 9.22 -13.71 -9.11
CA PRO A 545 10.60 -13.57 -8.68
C PRO A 545 11.43 -14.83 -8.97
N GLN A 546 12.66 -14.65 -9.47
CA GLN A 546 13.52 -15.78 -9.87
C GLN A 546 13.74 -16.75 -8.71
N GLU A 547 13.92 -16.24 -7.49
CA GLU A 547 14.10 -17.06 -6.29
C GLU A 547 12.93 -18.01 -6.02
N VAL A 548 11.70 -17.64 -6.38
CA VAL A 548 10.50 -18.49 -6.23
C VAL A 548 10.56 -19.65 -7.20
N ILE A 549 10.93 -19.39 -8.46
CA ILE A 549 11.06 -20.41 -9.51
C ILE A 549 12.22 -21.36 -9.19
N ASP A 550 13.33 -20.83 -8.68
CA ASP A 550 14.50 -21.63 -8.29
C ASP A 550 14.19 -22.57 -7.11
N GLN A 551 13.27 -22.16 -6.21
CA GLN A 551 12.85 -22.98 -5.06
C GLN A 551 11.73 -23.97 -5.40
N ASN A 552 10.88 -23.65 -6.39
CA ASN A 552 9.77 -24.50 -6.81
C ASN A 552 9.60 -24.44 -8.34
N SER A 553 10.10 -25.47 -9.01
CA SER A 553 10.06 -25.59 -10.48
C SER A 553 8.66 -25.79 -11.09
N GLU A 554 7.66 -26.11 -10.26
CA GLU A 554 6.26 -26.23 -10.70
C GLU A 554 5.60 -24.86 -10.92
N ILE A 555 6.19 -23.78 -10.41
CA ILE A 555 5.71 -22.42 -10.63
C ILE A 555 6.23 -21.89 -11.97
N GLN A 556 5.32 -21.75 -12.92
CA GLN A 556 5.64 -21.24 -14.24
C GLN A 556 5.69 -19.70 -14.25
N GLN A 557 6.64 -19.15 -15.00
CA GLN A 557 6.79 -17.72 -15.21
C GLN A 557 5.62 -17.14 -16.02
N ASN A 558 5.34 -15.85 -15.83
CA ASN A 558 4.45 -15.11 -16.70
C ASN A 558 5.05 -14.96 -18.10
N PRO A 559 4.23 -14.98 -19.18
CA PRO A 559 4.72 -14.83 -20.55
C PRO A 559 5.54 -13.55 -20.75
N GLY A 560 6.63 -13.67 -21.51
CA GLY A 560 7.49 -12.53 -21.85
C GLY A 560 8.70 -12.31 -20.91
N TYR A 561 8.78 -13.08 -19.83
CA TYR A 561 9.90 -13.01 -18.86
C TYR A 561 10.80 -14.23 -18.86
#